data_df7d2e7f6f8e7fe1415523620c1f9808
#
_entry.id   df7d2e7f6f8e7fe1415523620c1f9808
#
_cell.length_a   1.000
_cell.length_b   1.000
_cell.length_c   1.000
_cell.angle_alpha   90.00
_cell.angle_beta   90.00
_cell.angle_gamma   90.00
#
_symmetry.space_group_name_H-M   'P 1'
#
loop_
_entity.id
_entity.type
_entity.pdbx_description
1 polymer ?
#
loop_
_entity_poly.entity_id
_entity_poly.type
_entity_poly.pdbx_seq_one_letter_code
_entity_poly.pdbx_strand_id
1 'polypeptide(L)'
;MSTVPQPLEQETVEAKVIRTEIWHRINRKDQHFMGALVGPEGSGKSWTALKIAEVVDPSFSAERIMFDPATFIDALTEWKDAGETRGKMIVVDEAGVGIGSRSWYDKDQIQLNKVLQVIRSENMGMLFTLPRLSELDSQTRGRLRAMIEMSDMVPGEYADVKYLRWLPARDERNKVYRQYPVINLGGERGIKVRRLRIGPPSPELVKGYEARKDAFQAALYAETTDQLGDDEGDGKRDVTDIAEEIWENSLEDYIAVSASNKVEFVDKELIAIDYDLSGPRANKVKKLLDRKRDAQAEDGATA
;
A
#
# COMPACT_ATOMS: atom_id res chain seq x y z
N MET A 1 0.60 31.37 -8.34
CA MET A 1 1.20 32.07 -7.19
C MET A 1 0.76 31.33 -5.93
N SER A 2 1.67 30.57 -5.29
CA SER A 2 1.35 29.80 -4.08
C SER A 2 1.10 30.79 -2.94
N THR A 3 -0.13 30.88 -2.46
CA THR A 3 -0.49 31.65 -1.27
C THR A 3 0.14 30.96 -0.05
N VAL A 4 1.24 31.52 0.42
CA VAL A 4 1.85 31.11 1.69
C VAL A 4 0.81 31.38 2.79
N PRO A 5 0.41 30.38 3.59
CA PRO A 5 -0.42 30.67 4.76
C PRO A 5 0.34 31.66 5.66
N GLN A 6 -0.28 32.82 5.95
CA GLN A 6 0.32 33.79 6.86
C GLN A 6 0.45 33.13 8.25
N PRO A 7 1.52 33.42 9.00
CA PRO A 7 1.66 32.92 10.35
C PRO A 7 0.45 33.42 11.19
N LEU A 8 -0.32 32.48 11.72
CA LEU A 8 -1.30 32.79 12.74
C LEU A 8 -0.55 33.40 13.93
N GLU A 9 -1.04 34.46 14.53
CA GLU A 9 -0.41 35.19 15.65
C GLU A 9 -0.14 34.31 16.88
N GLN A 10 -0.70 33.11 16.94
CA GLN A 10 -0.34 32.05 17.91
C GLN A 10 -0.34 30.68 17.22
N GLU A 11 0.79 30.36 16.59
CA GLU A 11 0.96 29.04 15.99
C GLU A 11 1.07 27.97 17.09
N THR A 12 0.20 26.97 17.07
CA THR A 12 0.27 25.84 18.00
C THR A 12 1.56 25.03 17.82
N VAL A 13 1.97 24.30 18.85
CA VAL A 13 3.13 23.39 18.80
C VAL A 13 2.98 22.39 17.64
N GLU A 14 1.78 21.85 17.46
CA GLU A 14 1.42 20.91 16.42
C GLU A 14 1.62 21.50 15.03
N ALA A 15 1.02 22.67 14.78
CA ALA A 15 1.14 23.38 13.52
C ALA A 15 2.61 23.68 13.21
N LYS A 16 3.39 24.10 14.20
CA LYS A 16 4.82 24.38 14.04
C LYS A 16 5.64 23.15 13.73
N VAL A 17 5.35 22.00 14.34
CA VAL A 17 6.01 20.73 14.01
C VAL A 17 5.67 20.33 12.58
N ILE A 18 4.40 20.27 12.21
CA ILE A 18 3.95 19.90 10.85
C ILE A 18 4.57 20.83 9.82
N ARG A 19 4.56 22.15 10.06
CA ARG A 19 5.17 23.12 9.17
C ARG A 19 6.68 22.91 9.04
N THR A 20 7.39 22.73 10.15
CA THR A 20 8.86 22.62 10.14
C THR A 20 9.33 21.29 9.52
N GLU A 21 8.66 20.19 9.87
CA GLU A 21 9.10 18.85 9.48
C GLU A 21 8.60 18.43 8.08
N ILE A 22 7.42 18.91 7.68
CA ILE A 22 6.78 18.50 6.43
C ILE A 22 6.75 19.68 5.43
N TRP A 23 6.00 20.74 5.73
CA TRP A 23 5.74 21.82 4.79
C TRP A 23 7.03 22.51 4.29
N HIS A 24 7.96 22.88 5.21
CA HIS A 24 9.22 23.49 4.82
C HIS A 24 10.06 22.57 3.93
N ARG A 25 9.95 21.26 4.14
CA ARG A 25 10.70 20.27 3.38
C ARG A 25 10.27 20.27 1.91
N ILE A 26 8.96 20.19 1.66
CA ILE A 26 8.41 20.10 0.30
C ILE A 26 8.30 21.46 -0.41
N ASN A 27 8.11 22.55 0.33
CA ASN A 27 7.89 23.87 -0.25
C ASN A 27 9.14 24.79 -0.26
N ARG A 28 10.08 24.60 0.67
CA ARG A 28 11.24 25.49 0.83
C ARG A 28 12.58 24.82 0.58
N LYS A 29 12.72 23.52 0.93
CA LYS A 29 14.00 22.82 0.84
C LYS A 29 14.17 22.00 -0.43
N ASP A 30 13.21 22.05 -1.33
CA ASP A 30 13.24 21.28 -2.58
C ASP A 30 13.44 19.78 -2.35
N GLN A 31 12.69 19.23 -1.39
CA GLN A 31 12.80 17.84 -0.96
C GLN A 31 11.41 17.20 -0.82
N HIS A 32 11.27 15.96 -1.26
CA HIS A 32 10.07 15.17 -1.00
C HIS A 32 9.96 14.81 0.49
N PHE A 33 8.74 14.46 0.91
CA PHE A 33 8.48 13.93 2.23
C PHE A 33 7.72 12.61 2.13
N MET A 34 8.14 11.60 2.89
CA MET A 34 7.42 10.34 3.07
C MET A 34 7.32 10.04 4.56
N GLY A 35 6.10 9.82 5.04
CA GLY A 35 5.82 9.49 6.45
C GLY A 35 4.91 8.26 6.55
N ALA A 36 5.04 7.51 7.64
CA ALA A 36 4.15 6.39 7.94
C ALA A 36 3.41 6.62 9.26
N LEU A 37 2.07 6.55 9.23
CA LEU A 37 1.23 6.52 10.41
C LEU A 37 1.02 5.06 10.81
N VAL A 38 1.40 4.72 12.03
CA VAL A 38 1.42 3.33 12.51
C VAL A 38 0.59 3.20 13.79
N GLY A 39 -0.23 2.17 13.85
CA GLY A 39 -1.06 1.88 15.02
C GLY A 39 -2.13 0.83 14.74
N PRO A 40 -2.80 0.30 15.77
CA PRO A 40 -3.83 -0.71 15.59
C PRO A 40 -5.00 -0.20 14.74
N GLU A 41 -5.83 -1.11 14.26
CA GLU A 41 -7.09 -0.76 13.59
C GLU A 41 -7.98 0.08 14.53
N GLY A 42 -8.74 1.00 13.94
CA GLY A 42 -9.59 1.91 14.71
C GLY A 42 -8.85 2.99 15.50
N SER A 43 -7.53 3.12 15.42
CA SER A 43 -6.75 4.15 16.17
C SER A 43 -6.76 5.54 15.54
N GLY A 44 -7.54 5.79 14.49
CA GLY A 44 -7.65 7.11 13.85
C GLY A 44 -6.53 7.46 12.87
N LYS A 45 -5.74 6.48 12.38
CA LYS A 45 -4.64 6.69 11.43
C LYS A 45 -5.05 7.49 10.20
N SER A 46 -6.10 7.02 9.51
CA SER A 46 -6.58 7.64 8.27
C SER A 46 -6.99 9.09 8.49
N TRP A 47 -7.81 9.35 9.52
CA TRP A 47 -8.22 10.71 9.86
C TRP A 47 -7.05 11.61 10.23
N THR A 48 -6.07 11.10 10.97
CA THR A 48 -4.85 11.83 11.31
C THR A 48 -4.03 12.14 10.06
N ALA A 49 -3.90 11.18 9.12
CA ALA A 49 -3.21 11.40 7.85
C ALA A 49 -3.89 12.46 6.98
N LEU A 50 -5.22 12.38 6.88
CA LEU A 50 -6.04 13.37 6.17
C LEU A 50 -5.85 14.77 6.75
N LYS A 51 -5.91 14.91 8.10
CA LYS A 51 -5.72 16.20 8.77
C LYS A 51 -4.32 16.75 8.54
N ILE A 52 -3.29 15.95 8.64
CA ILE A 52 -1.91 16.40 8.37
C ILE A 52 -1.78 16.84 6.91
N ALA A 53 -2.34 16.08 5.96
CA ALA A 53 -2.30 16.40 4.54
C ALA A 53 -3.02 17.74 4.24
N GLU A 54 -4.22 17.94 4.80
CA GLU A 54 -5.01 19.17 4.68
C GLU A 54 -4.26 20.40 5.25
N VAL A 55 -3.58 20.25 6.39
CA VAL A 55 -2.80 21.35 7.00
C VAL A 55 -1.56 21.70 6.16
N VAL A 56 -0.91 20.69 5.57
CA VAL A 56 0.30 20.90 4.75
C VAL A 56 -0.06 21.44 3.37
N ASP A 57 -1.12 20.94 2.76
CA ASP A 57 -1.61 21.29 1.43
C ASP A 57 -3.07 21.74 1.51
N PRO A 58 -3.35 23.06 1.56
CA PRO A 58 -4.72 23.56 1.62
C PRO A 58 -5.61 23.20 0.43
N SER A 59 -5.02 22.69 -0.67
CA SER A 59 -5.76 22.19 -1.82
C SER A 59 -5.95 20.66 -1.79
N PHE A 60 -5.60 20.01 -0.67
CA PHE A 60 -5.76 18.57 -0.53
C PHE A 60 -7.24 18.20 -0.59
N SER A 61 -7.55 17.21 -1.41
CA SER A 61 -8.90 16.69 -1.59
C SER A 61 -8.91 15.17 -1.56
N ALA A 62 -10.10 14.58 -1.48
CA ALA A 62 -10.27 13.14 -1.47
C ALA A 62 -9.69 12.44 -2.72
N GLU A 63 -9.55 13.16 -3.84
CA GLU A 63 -8.94 12.65 -5.08
C GLU A 63 -7.48 12.25 -4.91
N ARG A 64 -6.79 12.83 -3.91
CA ARG A 64 -5.39 12.52 -3.60
C ARG A 64 -5.23 11.44 -2.52
N ILE A 65 -6.29 10.70 -2.27
CA ILE A 65 -6.26 9.50 -1.42
C ILE A 65 -6.15 8.29 -2.33
N MET A 66 -5.08 7.56 -2.18
CA MET A 66 -4.77 6.37 -2.96
C MET A 66 -5.11 5.13 -2.14
N PHE A 67 -6.00 4.29 -2.65
CA PHE A 67 -6.30 2.95 -2.15
C PHE A 67 -5.61 1.88 -3.01
N ASP A 68 -5.42 2.18 -4.30
CA ASP A 68 -4.75 1.33 -5.29
C ASP A 68 -3.75 2.14 -6.12
N PRO A 69 -2.47 1.73 -6.22
CA PRO A 69 -1.47 2.43 -7.02
C PRO A 69 -1.73 2.42 -8.52
N ALA A 70 -2.35 1.36 -9.05
CA ALA A 70 -2.55 1.25 -10.50
C ALA A 70 -3.45 2.37 -11.02
N THR A 71 -4.56 2.62 -10.32
CA THR A 71 -5.50 3.69 -10.69
C THR A 71 -4.96 5.10 -10.39
N PHE A 72 -3.95 5.21 -9.55
CA PHE A 72 -3.41 6.49 -9.13
C PHE A 72 -2.34 7.06 -10.07
N ILE A 73 -1.66 6.20 -10.84
CA ILE A 73 -0.56 6.62 -11.73
C ILE A 73 -1.05 7.58 -12.81
N ASP A 74 -2.22 7.32 -13.39
CA ASP A 74 -2.77 8.15 -14.45
C ASP A 74 -3.06 9.55 -13.92
N ALA A 75 -3.74 9.66 -12.78
CA ALA A 75 -4.01 10.95 -12.12
C ALA A 75 -2.71 11.69 -11.75
N LEU A 76 -1.69 10.97 -11.27
CA LEU A 76 -0.39 11.55 -10.92
C LEU A 76 0.34 12.09 -12.17
N THR A 77 0.20 11.41 -13.30
CA THR A 77 0.77 11.85 -14.57
C THR A 77 0.08 13.14 -15.07
N GLU A 78 -1.25 13.19 -15.01
CA GLU A 78 -2.02 14.37 -15.35
C GLU A 78 -1.62 15.59 -14.50
N TRP A 79 -1.50 15.42 -13.18
CA TRP A 79 -1.08 16.50 -12.27
C TRP A 79 0.35 16.97 -12.57
N LYS A 80 1.24 16.04 -12.93
CA LYS A 80 2.60 16.37 -13.32
C LYS A 80 2.63 17.22 -14.60
N ASP A 81 1.88 16.80 -15.62
CA ASP A 81 1.81 17.51 -16.91
C ASP A 81 1.15 18.89 -16.76
N ALA A 82 0.21 19.02 -15.83
CA ALA A 82 -0.39 20.29 -15.45
C ALA A 82 0.51 21.19 -14.58
N GLY A 83 1.65 20.69 -14.10
CA GLY A 83 2.54 21.41 -13.17
C GLY A 83 1.97 21.57 -11.75
N GLU A 84 1.01 20.74 -11.38
CA GLU A 84 0.25 20.81 -10.12
C GLU A 84 0.77 19.84 -9.04
N THR A 85 2.02 19.47 -9.09
CA THR A 85 2.60 18.44 -8.19
C THR A 85 3.33 19.02 -7.00
N ARG A 86 4.04 20.14 -7.19
CA ARG A 86 4.93 20.68 -6.16
C ARG A 86 4.16 21.12 -4.91
N GLY A 87 4.61 20.66 -3.75
CA GLY A 87 4.00 21.01 -2.46
C GLY A 87 2.71 20.27 -2.15
N LYS A 88 2.28 19.37 -3.02
CA LYS A 88 1.06 18.59 -2.87
C LYS A 88 1.25 17.38 -1.98
N MET A 89 0.19 17.03 -1.28
CA MET A 89 0.14 15.85 -0.40
C MET A 89 -0.66 14.72 -1.03
N ILE A 90 -0.22 13.48 -0.74
CA ILE A 90 -0.92 12.24 -1.08
C ILE A 90 -1.05 11.42 0.20
N VAL A 91 -2.19 10.78 0.38
CA VAL A 91 -2.41 9.78 1.44
C VAL A 91 -2.63 8.42 0.80
N VAL A 92 -1.83 7.44 1.19
CA VAL A 92 -2.00 6.02 0.83
C VAL A 92 -2.65 5.35 2.02
N ASP A 93 -3.95 5.10 1.90
CA ASP A 93 -4.72 4.51 2.99
C ASP A 93 -4.76 2.99 2.88
N GLU A 94 -4.71 2.33 4.05
CA GLU A 94 -4.71 0.86 4.14
C GLU A 94 -3.62 0.18 3.29
N ALA A 95 -2.44 0.81 3.22
CA ALA A 95 -1.31 0.32 2.43
C ALA A 95 -0.91 -1.16 2.75
N GLY A 96 -1.33 -1.69 3.90
CA GLY A 96 -1.10 -3.08 4.30
C GLY A 96 -2.13 -4.07 3.75
N VAL A 97 -3.37 -3.66 3.48
CA VAL A 97 -4.45 -4.55 3.01
C VAL A 97 -4.38 -4.73 1.49
N GLY A 98 -4.18 -3.65 0.75
CA GLY A 98 -3.98 -3.70 -0.71
C GLY A 98 -2.59 -4.24 -1.09
N ILE A 99 -1.54 -3.89 -0.34
CA ILE A 99 -0.14 -4.30 -0.56
C ILE A 99 0.14 -5.73 -0.06
N GLY A 100 -0.72 -6.29 0.80
CA GLY A 100 -0.53 -7.61 1.42
C GLY A 100 -1.02 -8.80 0.60
N SER A 101 -1.80 -8.61 -0.45
CA SER A 101 -2.17 -9.72 -1.33
C SER A 101 -0.97 -10.12 -2.22
N ARG A 102 -0.67 -11.43 -2.30
CA ARG A 102 0.48 -11.93 -3.06
C ARG A 102 0.46 -11.55 -4.55
N SER A 103 -0.70 -11.26 -5.12
CA SER A 103 -0.87 -10.78 -6.50
C SER A 103 -0.42 -9.33 -6.69
N TRP A 104 -0.45 -8.52 -5.63
CA TRP A 104 -0.03 -7.13 -5.62
C TRP A 104 1.50 -6.97 -5.65
N TYR A 105 2.25 -7.97 -5.16
CA TYR A 105 3.71 -7.89 -5.03
C TYR A 105 4.48 -7.86 -6.35
N ASP A 106 4.01 -8.49 -7.41
CA ASP A 106 4.82 -8.63 -8.63
C ASP A 106 4.56 -7.56 -9.71
N LYS A 107 3.31 -7.19 -9.96
CA LYS A 107 2.98 -6.15 -10.96
C LYS A 107 2.91 -4.75 -10.37
N ASP A 108 2.36 -4.63 -9.18
CA ASP A 108 2.06 -3.34 -8.54
C ASP A 108 3.26 -2.75 -7.80
N GLN A 109 4.27 -3.54 -7.44
CA GLN A 109 5.53 -3.02 -6.89
C GLN A 109 6.28 -2.17 -7.90
N ILE A 110 6.22 -2.51 -9.19
CA ILE A 110 6.78 -1.70 -10.27
C ILE A 110 6.02 -0.37 -10.36
N GLN A 111 4.70 -0.40 -10.22
CA GLN A 111 3.85 0.79 -10.29
C GLN A 111 4.04 1.67 -9.06
N LEU A 112 4.04 1.10 -7.85
CA LEU A 112 4.35 1.85 -6.64
C LEU A 112 5.73 2.51 -6.73
N ASN A 113 6.74 1.81 -7.22
CA ASN A 113 8.07 2.40 -7.40
C ASN A 113 8.07 3.57 -8.39
N LYS A 114 7.26 3.55 -9.45
CA LYS A 114 7.06 4.69 -10.35
C LYS A 114 6.42 5.87 -9.62
N VAL A 115 5.35 5.63 -8.85
CA VAL A 115 4.72 6.66 -8.01
C VAL A 115 5.75 7.27 -7.06
N LEU A 116 6.51 6.44 -6.34
CA LEU A 116 7.54 6.92 -5.41
C LEU A 116 8.66 7.72 -6.10
N GLN A 117 8.96 7.41 -7.35
CA GLN A 117 9.93 8.16 -8.14
C GLN A 117 9.39 9.54 -8.54
N VAL A 118 8.12 9.63 -8.96
CA VAL A 118 7.47 10.92 -9.26
C VAL A 118 7.35 11.76 -8.00
N ILE A 119 6.89 11.21 -6.88
CA ILE A 119 6.85 11.90 -5.58
C ILE A 119 8.19 12.55 -5.24
N ARG A 120 9.28 11.82 -5.51
CA ARG A 120 10.63 12.31 -5.25
C ARG A 120 11.03 13.44 -6.21
N SER A 121 10.78 13.31 -7.51
CA SER A 121 11.18 14.29 -8.51
C SER A 121 10.37 15.58 -8.42
N GLU A 122 9.13 15.49 -8.00
CA GLU A 122 8.18 16.60 -7.96
C GLU A 122 8.06 17.27 -6.57
N ASN A 123 8.89 16.87 -5.60
CA ASN A 123 8.87 17.43 -4.23
C ASN A 123 7.48 17.37 -3.57
N MET A 124 6.82 16.25 -3.72
CA MET A 124 5.52 15.98 -3.09
C MET A 124 5.69 15.39 -1.69
N GLY A 125 4.62 15.44 -0.91
CA GLY A 125 4.50 14.73 0.35
C GLY A 125 3.61 13.50 0.23
N MET A 126 3.99 12.39 0.89
CA MET A 126 3.20 11.16 0.95
C MET A 126 3.11 10.64 2.39
N LEU A 127 1.91 10.25 2.79
CA LEU A 127 1.63 9.62 4.08
C LEU A 127 1.02 8.23 3.85
N PHE A 128 1.62 7.22 4.45
CA PHE A 128 1.09 5.85 4.48
C PHE A 128 0.36 5.60 5.79
N THR A 129 -0.79 4.95 5.77
CA THR A 129 -1.43 4.42 6.97
C THR A 129 -1.27 2.91 7.01
N LEU A 130 -0.80 2.38 8.15
CA LEU A 130 -0.40 0.99 8.29
C LEU A 130 -0.71 0.49 9.70
N PRO A 131 -1.15 -0.76 9.89
CA PRO A 131 -1.15 -1.39 11.20
C PRO A 131 0.27 -1.50 11.78
N ARG A 132 1.24 -1.91 10.95
CA ARG A 132 2.64 -2.12 11.34
C ARG A 132 3.59 -1.64 10.25
N LEU A 133 4.71 -1.06 10.66
CA LEU A 133 5.73 -0.58 9.71
C LEU A 133 6.39 -1.71 8.89
N SER A 134 6.34 -2.95 9.41
CA SER A 134 6.87 -4.14 8.70
C SER A 134 6.11 -4.49 7.42
N GLU A 135 4.92 -3.92 7.22
CA GLU A 135 4.11 -4.10 6.02
C GLU A 135 4.66 -3.33 4.81
N LEU A 136 5.47 -2.30 5.04
CA LEU A 136 6.24 -1.68 3.97
C LEU A 136 7.51 -2.48 3.67
N ASP A 137 7.85 -2.59 2.39
CA ASP A 137 9.12 -3.16 1.96
C ASP A 137 10.33 -2.35 2.46
N SER A 138 11.50 -2.96 2.44
CA SER A 138 12.73 -2.35 2.98
C SER A 138 13.18 -1.11 2.22
N GLN A 139 12.91 -1.03 0.91
CA GLN A 139 13.29 0.12 0.08
C GLN A 139 12.41 1.32 0.40
N THR A 140 11.10 1.11 0.49
CA THR A 140 10.13 2.15 0.87
C THR A 140 10.39 2.63 2.30
N ARG A 141 10.65 1.72 3.26
CA ARG A 141 11.06 2.09 4.63
C ARG A 141 12.33 2.93 4.67
N GLY A 142 13.30 2.65 3.82
CA GLY A 142 14.53 3.45 3.70
C GLY A 142 14.31 4.89 3.20
N ARG A 143 13.18 5.16 2.54
CA ARG A 143 12.82 6.49 2.03
C ARG A 143 12.00 7.32 3.02
N LEU A 144 11.47 6.73 4.08
CA LEU A 144 10.70 7.44 5.10
C LEU A 144 11.55 8.56 5.75
N ARG A 145 10.85 9.60 6.18
CA ARG A 145 11.41 10.74 6.94
C ARG A 145 10.76 10.87 8.31
N ALA A 146 9.58 10.30 8.47
CA ALA A 146 8.89 10.25 9.74
C ALA A 146 8.16 8.94 9.94
N MET A 147 8.08 8.51 11.20
CA MET A 147 7.12 7.55 11.70
C MET A 147 6.23 8.27 12.71
N ILE A 148 4.93 8.21 12.49
CA ILE A 148 3.91 8.83 13.35
C ILE A 148 3.16 7.68 14.02
N GLU A 149 3.46 7.45 15.29
CA GLU A 149 2.88 6.37 16.08
C GLU A 149 1.62 6.87 16.78
N MET A 150 0.50 6.22 16.55
CA MET A 150 -0.75 6.52 17.24
C MET A 150 -0.62 6.13 18.71
N SER A 151 -1.06 6.99 19.61
CA SER A 151 -0.96 6.77 21.06
C SER A 151 -2.32 6.65 21.72
N ASP A 152 -3.23 7.57 21.42
CA ASP A 152 -4.57 7.64 21.97
C ASP A 152 -5.47 8.43 21.03
N MET A 153 -6.78 8.30 21.13
CA MET A 153 -7.73 9.12 20.40
C MET A 153 -9.07 9.25 21.09
N VAL A 154 -9.74 10.37 20.85
CA VAL A 154 -11.16 10.56 21.11
C VAL A 154 -11.85 10.73 19.76
N PRO A 155 -12.74 9.79 19.38
CA PRO A 155 -13.40 9.81 18.08
C PRO A 155 -14.10 11.15 17.80
N GLY A 156 -13.83 11.73 16.63
CA GLY A 156 -14.41 13.01 16.23
C GLY A 156 -13.77 14.27 16.86
N GLU A 157 -12.91 14.12 17.86
CA GLU A 157 -12.29 15.26 18.55
C GLU A 157 -10.81 15.40 18.24
N TYR A 158 -10.00 14.37 18.54
CA TYR A 158 -8.54 14.40 18.33
C TYR A 158 -7.90 13.01 18.33
N ALA A 159 -6.69 12.96 17.82
CA ALA A 159 -5.76 11.86 18.01
C ALA A 159 -4.44 12.37 18.59
N ASP A 160 -3.95 11.71 19.64
CA ASP A 160 -2.62 11.94 20.19
C ASP A 160 -1.60 11.03 19.50
N VAL A 161 -0.52 11.60 19.00
CA VAL A 161 0.50 10.88 18.25
C VAL A 161 1.91 11.20 18.72
N LYS A 162 2.83 10.26 18.52
CA LYS A 162 4.27 10.48 18.64
C LYS A 162 4.86 10.68 17.25
N TYR A 163 5.29 11.88 16.92
CA TYR A 163 6.01 12.15 15.69
C TYR A 163 7.50 11.82 15.92
N LEU A 164 8.03 10.89 15.17
CA LEU A 164 9.41 10.48 15.23
C LEU A 164 10.09 10.72 13.88
N ARG A 165 11.14 11.54 13.85
CA ARG A 165 12.02 11.63 12.68
C ARG A 165 12.63 10.26 12.42
N TRP A 166 12.56 9.80 11.18
CA TRP A 166 13.09 8.54 10.73
C TRP A 166 14.41 8.78 10.01
N LEU A 167 15.51 8.42 10.63
CA LEU A 167 16.87 8.72 10.18
C LEU A 167 17.62 7.41 9.89
N PRO A 168 17.57 6.89 8.65
CA PRO A 168 18.37 5.72 8.27
C PRO A 168 19.86 6.00 8.49
N ALA A 169 20.55 5.03 9.09
CA ALA A 169 21.99 5.08 9.24
C ALA A 169 22.66 5.10 7.86
N ARG A 170 23.80 5.78 7.74
CA ARG A 170 24.55 5.86 6.48
C ARG A 170 25.53 4.71 6.31
N ASP A 171 25.96 4.13 7.41
CA ASP A 171 27.03 3.12 7.57
C ASP A 171 26.48 1.70 7.76
N GLU A 172 25.26 1.56 8.26
CA GLU A 172 24.67 0.26 8.53
C GLU A 172 23.33 0.07 7.82
N ARG A 173 23.22 -0.99 7.02
CA ARG A 173 21.97 -1.39 6.36
C ARG A 173 20.93 -1.79 7.40
N ASN A 174 19.70 -1.29 7.27
CA ASN A 174 18.56 -1.56 8.15
C ASN A 174 18.60 -0.91 9.55
N LYS A 175 19.62 -0.17 9.91
CA LYS A 175 19.66 0.61 11.15
C LYS A 175 18.98 1.96 10.97
N VAL A 176 18.10 2.31 11.89
CA VAL A 176 17.36 3.57 11.88
C VAL A 176 17.41 4.22 13.25
N TYR A 177 17.76 5.49 13.29
CA TYR A 177 17.63 6.31 14.47
C TYR A 177 16.27 7.02 14.49
N ARG A 178 15.63 7.01 15.65
CA ARG A 178 14.34 7.68 15.88
C ARG A 178 14.56 8.85 16.83
N GLN A 179 14.13 10.04 16.42
CA GLN A 179 14.30 11.24 17.21
C GLN A 179 13.02 12.05 17.26
N TYR A 180 12.66 12.54 18.44
CA TYR A 180 11.61 13.52 18.55
C TYR A 180 12.02 14.85 17.93
N PRO A 181 11.09 15.58 17.29
CA PRO A 181 11.38 16.92 16.79
C PRO A 181 11.71 17.87 17.94
N VAL A 182 12.60 18.80 17.65
CA VAL A 182 12.92 19.92 18.54
C VAL A 182 12.52 21.19 17.81
N ILE A 183 11.65 21.98 18.42
CA ILE A 183 11.17 23.25 17.87
C ILE A 183 11.56 24.41 18.78
N ASN A 184 11.80 25.57 18.19
CA ASN A 184 12.04 26.80 18.92
C ASN A 184 10.76 27.66 18.92
N LEU A 185 10.25 27.99 20.10
CA LEU A 185 9.06 28.83 20.30
C LEU A 185 9.42 30.28 20.65
N GLY A 186 10.62 30.74 20.24
CA GLY A 186 11.08 32.10 20.50
C GLY A 186 11.97 32.22 21.75
N GLY A 187 12.25 31.12 22.44
CA GLY A 187 13.22 31.09 23.55
C GLY A 187 14.62 30.68 23.14
N GLU A 188 15.57 30.79 24.05
CA GLU A 188 16.99 30.42 23.81
C GLU A 188 17.17 28.90 23.58
N ARG A 189 16.28 28.07 24.12
CA ARG A 189 16.38 26.61 24.02
C ARG A 189 15.22 26.02 23.25
N GLY A 190 15.53 25.05 22.36
CA GLY A 190 14.52 24.28 21.67
C GLY A 190 13.78 23.30 22.60
N ILE A 191 12.51 23.14 22.36
CA ILE A 191 11.63 22.21 23.09
C ILE A 191 11.50 20.90 22.32
N LYS A 192 11.81 19.78 22.99
CA LYS A 192 11.61 18.44 22.44
C LYS A 192 10.11 18.08 22.53
N VAL A 193 9.47 17.89 21.39
CA VAL A 193 8.05 17.56 21.28
C VAL A 193 7.87 16.04 21.28
N ARG A 194 7.31 15.49 22.34
CA ARG A 194 7.12 14.03 22.49
C ARG A 194 5.73 13.55 22.08
N ARG A 195 4.74 14.44 22.09
CA ARG A 195 3.36 14.15 21.73
C ARG A 195 2.79 15.34 20.98
N LEU A 196 1.98 15.04 19.97
CA LEU A 196 1.20 16.02 19.22
C LEU A 196 -0.27 15.62 19.32
N ARG A 197 -1.15 16.61 19.47
CA ARG A 197 -2.58 16.43 19.39
C ARG A 197 -3.08 16.92 18.05
N ILE A 198 -3.62 16.02 17.24
CA ILE A 198 -4.11 16.30 15.90
C ILE A 198 -5.63 16.28 15.93
N GLY A 199 -6.26 17.39 15.57
CA GLY A 199 -7.72 17.48 15.46
C GLY A 199 -8.28 16.72 14.25
N PRO A 200 -9.61 16.70 14.08
CA PRO A 200 -10.26 16.02 12.97
C PRO A 200 -9.98 16.78 11.65
N PRO A 201 -10.02 16.07 10.50
CA PRO A 201 -10.06 16.70 9.19
C PRO A 201 -11.36 17.48 8.97
N SER A 202 -11.42 18.28 7.90
CA SER A 202 -12.66 19.01 7.55
C SER A 202 -13.80 18.03 7.21
N PRO A 203 -15.05 18.39 7.50
CA PRO A 203 -16.22 17.54 7.19
C PRO A 203 -16.34 17.19 5.71
N GLU A 204 -16.00 18.14 4.81
CA GLU A 204 -16.01 17.92 3.37
C GLU A 204 -14.98 16.85 2.96
N LEU A 205 -13.78 16.90 3.53
CA LEU A 205 -12.73 15.92 3.25
C LEU A 205 -13.12 14.54 3.78
N VAL A 206 -13.71 14.46 4.98
CA VAL A 206 -14.23 13.21 5.53
C VAL A 206 -15.28 12.59 4.62
N LYS A 207 -16.27 13.38 4.21
CA LYS A 207 -17.33 12.91 3.30
C LYS A 207 -16.77 12.37 1.97
N GLY A 208 -15.82 13.08 1.38
CA GLY A 208 -15.17 12.63 0.15
C GLY A 208 -14.34 11.36 0.33
N TYR A 209 -13.65 11.25 1.48
CA TYR A 209 -12.87 10.06 1.84
C TYR A 209 -13.78 8.82 2.00
N GLU A 210 -14.85 8.93 2.82
CA GLU A 210 -15.76 7.80 3.07
C GLU A 210 -16.40 7.32 1.76
N ALA A 211 -16.89 8.25 0.91
CA ALA A 211 -17.47 7.88 -0.39
C ALA A 211 -16.49 7.11 -1.29
N ARG A 212 -15.22 7.50 -1.32
CA ARG A 212 -14.19 6.80 -2.11
C ARG A 212 -13.80 5.46 -1.49
N LYS A 213 -13.73 5.39 -0.17
CA LYS A 213 -13.45 4.15 0.56
C LYS A 213 -14.56 3.11 0.34
N ASP A 214 -15.82 3.52 0.45
CA ASP A 214 -16.98 2.67 0.20
C ASP A 214 -16.98 2.15 -1.26
N ALA A 215 -16.69 3.03 -2.23
CA ALA A 215 -16.61 2.64 -3.63
C ALA A 215 -15.47 1.64 -3.89
N PHE A 216 -14.30 1.84 -3.29
CA PHE A 216 -13.16 0.93 -3.38
C PHE A 216 -13.48 -0.44 -2.75
N GLN A 217 -14.09 -0.44 -1.56
CA GLN A 217 -14.50 -1.68 -0.89
C GLN A 217 -15.55 -2.43 -1.69
N ALA A 218 -16.55 -1.74 -2.24
CA ALA A 218 -17.57 -2.35 -3.10
C ALA A 218 -16.95 -3.00 -4.35
N ALA A 219 -15.98 -2.34 -4.98
CA ALA A 219 -15.26 -2.89 -6.14
C ALA A 219 -14.45 -4.14 -5.74
N LEU A 220 -13.75 -4.09 -4.60
CA LEU A 220 -12.99 -5.24 -4.07
C LEU A 220 -13.89 -6.44 -3.74
N TYR A 221 -15.07 -6.20 -3.15
CA TYR A 221 -16.04 -7.25 -2.89
C TYR A 221 -16.59 -7.86 -4.19
N ALA A 222 -16.90 -7.02 -5.19
CA ALA A 222 -17.38 -7.51 -6.49
C ALA A 222 -16.32 -8.40 -7.17
N GLU A 223 -15.07 -7.95 -7.22
CA GLU A 223 -13.95 -8.73 -7.77
C GLU A 223 -13.74 -10.05 -7.02
N THR A 224 -13.81 -10.02 -5.69
CA THR A 224 -13.68 -11.23 -4.87
C THR A 224 -14.84 -12.18 -5.09
N THR A 225 -16.07 -11.65 -5.25
CA THR A 225 -17.27 -12.44 -5.52
C THR A 225 -17.20 -13.08 -6.90
N ASP A 226 -16.75 -12.35 -7.92
CA ASP A 226 -16.53 -12.88 -9.26
C ASP A 226 -15.47 -14.00 -9.25
N GLN A 227 -14.38 -13.82 -8.50
CA GLN A 227 -13.35 -14.87 -8.33
C GLN A 227 -13.87 -16.09 -7.56
N LEU A 228 -14.81 -15.92 -6.62
CA LEU A 228 -15.46 -17.01 -5.90
C LEU A 228 -16.64 -17.60 -6.69
N GLY A 229 -17.35 -16.76 -7.44
CA GLY A 229 -18.49 -17.17 -8.29
C GLY A 229 -18.05 -17.91 -9.55
N ASP A 230 -16.83 -17.73 -10.03
CA ASP A 230 -16.23 -18.59 -11.06
C ASP A 230 -16.02 -20.04 -10.58
N ASP A 231 -16.14 -20.30 -9.28
CA ASP A 231 -16.12 -21.67 -8.72
C ASP A 231 -17.52 -22.33 -8.66
N GLU A 232 -18.66 -21.59 -8.80
CA GLU A 232 -19.99 -22.15 -8.56
C GLU A 232 -21.05 -21.92 -9.66
N GLY A 233 -20.75 -21.31 -10.80
CA GLY A 233 -21.83 -20.98 -11.73
C GLY A 233 -21.51 -20.97 -13.21
N ASP A 234 -22.15 -21.84 -13.90
CA ASP A 234 -22.52 -21.90 -15.31
C ASP A 234 -21.71 -22.86 -16.21
N GLY A 235 -22.13 -24.15 -16.23
CA GLY A 235 -21.80 -25.06 -17.35
C GLY A 235 -20.33 -25.46 -17.54
N LYS A 236 -19.42 -24.95 -16.72
CA LYS A 236 -18.01 -25.31 -16.78
C LYS A 236 -17.76 -26.61 -16.01
N ARG A 237 -17.13 -27.57 -16.67
CA ARG A 237 -16.79 -28.88 -16.10
C ARG A 237 -16.05 -28.74 -14.77
N ASP A 238 -16.39 -29.61 -13.80
CA ASP A 238 -15.70 -29.65 -12.50
C ASP A 238 -14.19 -29.91 -12.72
N VAL A 239 -13.35 -29.24 -11.93
CA VAL A 239 -11.88 -29.42 -11.99
C VAL A 239 -11.48 -30.85 -11.62
N THR A 240 -12.30 -31.53 -10.82
CA THR A 240 -12.12 -32.94 -10.46
C THR A 240 -12.39 -33.84 -11.65
N ASP A 241 -13.47 -33.60 -12.40
CA ASP A 241 -13.83 -34.37 -13.61
C ASP A 241 -12.77 -34.19 -14.69
N ILE A 242 -12.27 -32.95 -14.87
CA ILE A 242 -11.18 -32.66 -15.81
C ILE A 242 -9.89 -33.40 -15.39
N ALA A 243 -9.55 -33.38 -14.10
CA ALA A 243 -8.38 -34.07 -13.61
C ALA A 243 -8.49 -35.59 -13.75
N GLU A 244 -9.70 -36.17 -13.61
CA GLU A 244 -9.95 -37.59 -13.83
C GLU A 244 -9.84 -37.95 -15.30
N GLU A 245 -10.44 -37.19 -16.19
CA GLU A 245 -10.33 -37.38 -17.62
C GLU A 245 -8.89 -37.35 -18.12
N ILE A 246 -8.10 -36.33 -17.70
CA ILE A 246 -6.68 -36.22 -18.07
C ILE A 246 -5.90 -37.43 -17.51
N TRP A 247 -6.19 -37.82 -16.26
CA TRP A 247 -5.52 -38.94 -15.63
C TRP A 247 -5.74 -40.28 -16.37
N GLU A 248 -6.98 -40.52 -16.80
CA GLU A 248 -7.36 -41.77 -17.44
C GLU A 248 -6.98 -41.86 -18.90
N ASN A 249 -6.99 -40.74 -19.64
CA ASN A 249 -6.94 -40.78 -21.10
C ASN A 249 -5.75 -40.08 -21.72
N SER A 250 -5.11 -39.09 -21.09
CA SER A 250 -4.19 -38.18 -21.74
C SER A 250 -3.10 -37.56 -20.88
N LEU A 251 -2.79 -38.14 -19.72
CA LEU A 251 -1.82 -37.57 -18.77
C LEU A 251 -0.47 -37.25 -19.43
N GLU A 252 0.00 -38.10 -20.34
CA GLU A 252 1.28 -37.94 -21.02
C GLU A 252 1.37 -36.67 -21.86
N ASP A 253 0.24 -36.20 -22.40
CA ASP A 253 0.15 -34.99 -23.23
C ASP A 253 0.40 -33.71 -22.43
N TYR A 254 0.23 -33.79 -21.12
CA TYR A 254 0.39 -32.65 -20.19
C TYR A 254 1.66 -32.73 -19.32
N ILE A 255 2.55 -33.70 -19.60
CA ILE A 255 3.83 -33.80 -18.91
C ILE A 255 4.91 -33.08 -19.70
N ALA A 256 5.52 -32.07 -19.07
CA ALA A 256 6.68 -31.37 -19.60
C ALA A 256 7.95 -31.70 -18.80
N VAL A 257 9.10 -31.58 -19.45
CA VAL A 257 10.42 -31.78 -18.80
C VAL A 257 11.08 -30.43 -18.57
N SER A 258 11.43 -30.14 -17.33
CA SER A 258 12.13 -28.91 -16.97
C SER A 258 13.51 -28.85 -17.65
N ALA A 259 13.80 -27.76 -18.35
CA ALA A 259 15.07 -27.53 -19.03
C ALA A 259 16.27 -27.45 -18.06
N SER A 260 16.06 -27.05 -16.81
CA SER A 260 17.10 -26.80 -15.82
C SER A 260 17.54 -28.04 -15.04
N ASN A 261 16.59 -28.91 -14.66
CA ASN A 261 16.86 -30.05 -13.77
C ASN A 261 16.41 -31.40 -14.35
N LYS A 262 15.87 -31.42 -15.57
CA LYS A 262 15.33 -32.60 -16.25
C LYS A 262 14.26 -33.37 -15.47
N VAL A 263 13.54 -32.70 -14.58
CA VAL A 263 12.43 -33.28 -13.82
C VAL A 263 11.14 -33.11 -14.62
N GLU A 264 10.35 -34.16 -14.71
CA GLU A 264 9.02 -34.13 -15.28
C GLU A 264 8.02 -33.43 -14.34
N PHE A 265 7.18 -32.59 -14.94
CA PHE A 265 6.10 -31.90 -14.21
C PHE A 265 4.85 -31.77 -15.07
N VAL A 266 3.69 -31.65 -14.43
CA VAL A 266 2.42 -31.39 -15.13
C VAL A 266 2.38 -29.92 -15.55
N ASP A 267 2.21 -29.67 -16.85
CA ASP A 267 2.15 -28.32 -17.42
C ASP A 267 0.75 -27.74 -17.32
N LYS A 268 0.56 -26.81 -16.39
CA LYS A 268 -0.71 -26.13 -16.17
C LYS A 268 -1.12 -25.21 -17.33
N GLU A 269 -0.17 -24.76 -18.16
CA GLU A 269 -0.46 -23.82 -19.25
C GLU A 269 -1.11 -24.57 -20.42
N LEU A 270 -0.67 -25.79 -20.70
CA LEU A 270 -1.33 -26.67 -21.66
C LEU A 270 -2.75 -27.01 -21.20
N ILE A 271 -2.92 -27.38 -19.93
CA ILE A 271 -4.27 -27.65 -19.36
C ILE A 271 -5.18 -26.42 -19.47
N ALA A 272 -4.63 -25.22 -19.20
CA ALA A 272 -5.40 -23.98 -19.28
C ALA A 272 -5.91 -23.71 -20.70
N ILE A 273 -5.07 -23.98 -21.72
CA ILE A 273 -5.39 -23.77 -23.13
C ILE A 273 -6.45 -24.79 -23.61
N ASP A 274 -6.23 -26.06 -23.35
CA ASP A 274 -7.05 -27.14 -23.93
C ASP A 274 -8.46 -27.21 -23.31
N TYR A 275 -8.58 -26.84 -22.04
CA TYR A 275 -9.87 -26.86 -21.31
C TYR A 275 -10.46 -25.46 -21.11
N ASP A 276 -9.89 -24.43 -21.71
CA ASP A 276 -10.29 -23.01 -21.56
C ASP A 276 -10.47 -22.62 -20.09
N LEU A 277 -9.45 -22.93 -19.26
CA LEU A 277 -9.49 -22.69 -17.83
C LEU A 277 -8.73 -21.41 -17.47
N SER A 278 -9.24 -20.70 -16.46
CA SER A 278 -8.46 -19.66 -15.80
C SER A 278 -7.23 -20.26 -15.12
N GLY A 279 -6.15 -19.46 -14.99
CA GLY A 279 -4.90 -19.90 -14.34
C GLY A 279 -5.08 -20.56 -12.97
N PRO A 280 -5.94 -20.02 -12.06
CA PRO A 280 -6.25 -20.67 -10.79
C PRO A 280 -6.92 -22.06 -10.93
N ARG A 281 -7.85 -22.22 -11.88
CA ARG A 281 -8.53 -23.51 -12.12
C ARG A 281 -7.56 -24.54 -12.71
N ALA A 282 -6.74 -24.18 -13.69
CA ALA A 282 -5.70 -25.03 -14.24
C ALA A 282 -4.68 -25.48 -13.18
N ASN A 283 -4.37 -24.59 -12.23
CA ASN A 283 -3.50 -24.93 -11.11
C ASN A 283 -4.14 -25.90 -10.09
N LYS A 284 -5.47 -25.86 -9.90
CA LYS A 284 -6.21 -26.87 -9.11
C LYS A 284 -6.16 -28.23 -9.79
N VAL A 285 -6.41 -28.29 -11.10
CA VAL A 285 -6.30 -29.54 -11.89
C VAL A 285 -4.88 -30.12 -11.79
N LYS A 286 -3.85 -29.29 -12.02
CA LYS A 286 -2.45 -29.71 -11.83
C LYS A 286 -2.18 -30.34 -10.48
N LYS A 287 -2.63 -29.69 -9.39
CA LYS A 287 -2.41 -30.22 -8.03
C LYS A 287 -3.09 -31.55 -7.79
N LEU A 288 -4.24 -31.79 -8.39
CA LEU A 288 -4.94 -33.09 -8.30
C LEU A 288 -4.15 -34.17 -9.05
N LEU A 289 -3.64 -33.84 -10.24
CA LEU A 289 -2.80 -34.75 -11.03
C LEU A 289 -1.45 -35.05 -10.32
N ASP A 290 -0.79 -34.06 -9.77
CA ASP A 290 0.46 -34.26 -9.01
C ASP A 290 0.24 -35.20 -7.82
N ARG A 291 -0.86 -35.03 -7.06
CA ARG A 291 -1.21 -35.95 -5.96
C ARG A 291 -1.47 -37.37 -6.40
N LYS A 292 -2.15 -37.57 -7.53
CA LYS A 292 -2.38 -38.90 -8.11
C LYS A 292 -1.07 -39.56 -8.55
N ARG A 293 -0.13 -38.81 -9.13
CA ARG A 293 1.19 -39.30 -9.52
C ARG A 293 2.01 -39.72 -8.29
N ASP A 294 2.01 -38.89 -7.24
CA ASP A 294 2.74 -39.20 -5.99
C ASP A 294 2.19 -40.47 -5.34
N ALA A 295 0.87 -40.63 -5.26
CA ALA A 295 0.22 -41.83 -4.72
C ALA A 295 0.60 -43.10 -5.53
N GLN A 296 0.60 -43.02 -6.86
CA GLN A 296 0.96 -44.14 -7.73
C GLN A 296 2.45 -44.53 -7.57
N ALA A 297 3.32 -43.54 -7.36
CA ALA A 297 4.75 -43.77 -7.12
C ALA A 297 5.02 -44.47 -5.77
N GLU A 298 4.22 -44.16 -4.75
CA GLU A 298 4.30 -44.79 -3.43
C GLU A 298 3.82 -46.26 -3.46
N ASP A 299 2.72 -46.53 -4.18
CA ASP A 299 2.18 -47.90 -4.34
C ASP A 299 3.11 -48.79 -5.17
N GLY A 300 3.80 -48.22 -6.19
CA GLY A 300 4.79 -48.95 -6.99
C GLY A 300 6.11 -49.23 -6.28
N ALA A 301 6.44 -48.50 -5.21
CA ALA A 301 7.66 -48.71 -4.42
C ALA A 301 7.46 -49.77 -3.32
N THR A 302 6.24 -50.21 -3.06
CA THR A 302 5.89 -51.23 -2.02
C THR A 302 5.55 -52.59 -2.61
N ALA A 303 5.57 -52.74 -3.92
CA ALA A 303 5.38 -54.02 -4.64
C ALA A 303 6.72 -54.53 -5.21
#